data_4c41ee9b11b07a7d6ece1c42f5e07197
#
_entry.id   4c41ee9b11b07a7d6ece1c42f5e07197
#
_cell.length_a   1.000
_cell.length_b   1.000
_cell.length_c   1.000
_cell.angle_alpha   90.00
_cell.angle_beta   90.00
_cell.angle_gamma   90.00
#
_symmetry.space_group_name_H-M   'P 1'
#
loop_
_entity.id
_entity.type
_entity.pdbx_description
1 polymer ?
#
loop_
_entity_poly.entity_id
_entity_poly.type
_entity_poly.pdbx_seq_one_letter_code
_entity_poly.pdbx_strand_id
1 'polypeptide(L)'
;MIPPGSRQRIELVVAANGPRTIAIAARADGWATTGPESQDVTLDQWWSSVGALIRTLEDAAAASGRDPSTLRRYLNLDSAPVLSISSLGAFTDAAGRAADLGFTDVVVHWPRPAVVYEGDEKVLDEIAGTLDDGHWVNR
;
A
#
# COMPACT_ATOMS: atom_id res chain seq x y z
N MET A 1 9.15 -26.03 -20.35
CA MET A 1 9.39 -26.95 -19.20
C MET A 1 10.38 -26.25 -18.26
N ILE A 2 9.98 -26.01 -17.00
CA ILE A 2 10.87 -25.43 -15.98
C ILE A 2 11.71 -26.56 -15.40
N PRO A 3 13.05 -26.46 -15.38
CA PRO A 3 13.91 -27.51 -14.85
C PRO A 3 13.56 -27.86 -13.39
N PRO A 4 13.66 -29.14 -12.98
CA PRO A 4 13.51 -29.51 -11.57
C PRO A 4 14.58 -28.78 -10.74
N GLY A 5 14.17 -28.02 -9.74
CA GLY A 5 15.06 -27.24 -8.87
C GLY A 5 15.02 -25.73 -9.09
N SER A 6 14.39 -25.22 -10.16
CA SER A 6 14.21 -23.78 -10.41
C SER A 6 12.81 -23.26 -10.05
N ARG A 7 12.03 -23.99 -9.23
CA ARG A 7 10.75 -23.50 -8.75
C ARG A 7 10.99 -22.39 -7.74
N GLN A 8 11.02 -21.18 -8.23
CA GLN A 8 10.90 -20.00 -7.38
C GLN A 8 9.57 -20.08 -6.65
N ARG A 9 9.61 -19.99 -5.32
CA ARG A 9 8.39 -19.92 -4.51
C ARG A 9 7.63 -18.65 -4.90
N ILE A 10 6.36 -18.79 -5.23
CA ILE A 10 5.49 -17.64 -5.47
C ILE A 10 5.11 -17.06 -4.11
N GLU A 11 5.35 -15.77 -3.92
CA GLU A 11 4.94 -15.05 -2.73
C GLU A 11 3.43 -14.81 -2.75
N LEU A 12 2.79 -15.03 -1.61
CA LEU A 12 1.36 -14.80 -1.42
C LEU A 12 1.13 -13.49 -0.68
N VAL A 13 0.45 -12.55 -1.34
CA VAL A 13 -0.04 -11.31 -0.73
C VAL A 13 -1.55 -11.42 -0.58
N VAL A 14 -2.05 -11.20 0.62
CA VAL A 14 -3.48 -11.29 0.93
C VAL A 14 -4.06 -9.89 1.12
N ALA A 15 -5.07 -9.55 0.31
CA ALA A 15 -5.82 -8.30 0.48
C ALA A 15 -6.87 -8.46 1.60
N ALA A 16 -6.81 -7.59 2.60
CA ALA A 16 -7.66 -7.71 3.78
C ALA A 16 -7.86 -6.39 4.51
N ASN A 17 -9.09 -6.11 4.93
CA ASN A 17 -9.45 -4.95 5.76
C ASN A 17 -10.14 -5.34 7.08
N GLY A 18 -10.69 -6.54 7.17
CA GLY A 18 -11.35 -7.01 8.39
C GLY A 18 -10.41 -7.80 9.31
N PRO A 19 -10.66 -7.85 10.62
CA PRO A 19 -9.75 -8.47 11.59
C PRO A 19 -9.51 -9.96 11.34
N ARG A 20 -10.52 -10.72 10.91
CA ARG A 20 -10.35 -12.15 10.58
C ARG A 20 -9.48 -12.38 9.36
N THR A 21 -9.66 -11.57 8.32
CA THR A 21 -8.88 -11.67 7.08
C THR A 21 -7.46 -11.12 7.26
N ILE A 22 -7.28 -10.09 8.08
CA ILE A 22 -5.96 -9.59 8.47
C ILE A 22 -5.18 -10.66 9.26
N ALA A 23 -5.83 -11.43 10.12
CA ALA A 23 -5.19 -12.55 10.82
C ALA A 23 -4.68 -13.63 9.85
N ILE A 24 -5.35 -13.84 8.73
CA ILE A 24 -4.88 -14.73 7.66
C ILE A 24 -3.69 -14.08 6.93
N ALA A 25 -3.80 -12.80 6.57
CA ALA A 25 -2.74 -12.05 5.89
C ALA A 25 -1.45 -11.99 6.71
N ALA A 26 -1.54 -11.88 8.03
CA ALA A 26 -0.40 -11.90 8.95
C ALA A 26 0.45 -13.17 8.86
N ARG A 27 -0.07 -14.26 8.28
CA ARG A 27 0.61 -15.54 8.07
C ARG A 27 1.11 -15.72 6.64
N ALA A 28 0.75 -14.83 5.73
CA ALA A 28 1.18 -14.82 4.33
C ALA A 28 2.53 -14.07 4.17
N ASP A 29 3.03 -13.92 2.95
CA ASP A 29 4.27 -13.18 2.66
C ASP A 29 4.05 -11.66 2.72
N GLY A 30 2.83 -11.22 2.45
CA GLY A 30 2.46 -9.83 2.50
C GLY A 30 0.97 -9.60 2.70
N TRP A 31 0.65 -8.38 3.03
CA TRP A 31 -0.70 -7.87 3.22
C TRP A 31 -0.92 -6.65 2.34
N ALA A 32 -2.08 -6.58 1.73
CA ALA A 32 -2.51 -5.42 0.96
C ALA A 32 -3.81 -4.86 1.54
N THR A 33 -3.94 -3.55 1.55
CA THR A 33 -5.16 -2.86 1.96
C THR A 33 -5.50 -1.71 1.04
N THR A 34 -6.78 -1.46 0.89
CA THR A 34 -7.34 -0.24 0.30
C THR A 34 -7.62 0.84 1.35
N GLY A 35 -7.34 0.57 2.63
CA GLY A 35 -7.85 1.40 3.71
C GLY A 35 -9.37 1.25 3.89
N PRO A 36 -9.98 2.06 4.74
CA PRO A 36 -11.44 2.08 4.90
C PRO A 36 -12.11 2.67 3.64
N GLU A 37 -13.39 2.38 3.45
CA GLU A 37 -14.18 3.09 2.45
C GLU A 37 -14.16 4.60 2.74
N SER A 38 -13.86 5.40 1.70
CA SER A 38 -13.60 6.83 1.85
C SER A 38 -14.85 7.72 1.78
N GLN A 39 -16.05 7.12 1.72
CA GLN A 39 -17.29 7.90 1.72
C GLN A 39 -17.44 8.63 3.07
N ASP A 40 -17.59 9.95 2.99
CA ASP A 40 -17.85 10.83 4.13
C ASP A 40 -16.74 10.90 5.21
N VAL A 41 -15.51 10.55 4.90
CA VAL A 41 -14.36 10.70 5.80
C VAL A 41 -13.39 11.78 5.32
N THR A 42 -12.77 12.51 6.25
CA THR A 42 -11.68 13.43 5.93
C THR A 42 -10.39 12.65 5.64
N LEU A 43 -9.44 13.29 4.97
CA LEU A 43 -8.14 12.69 4.70
C LEU A 43 -7.41 12.26 5.99
N ASP A 44 -7.47 13.07 7.04
CA ASP A 44 -6.84 12.73 8.32
C ASP A 44 -7.54 11.56 9.03
N GLN A 45 -8.86 11.47 8.94
CA GLN A 45 -9.61 10.32 9.44
C GLN A 45 -9.27 9.05 8.67
N TRP A 46 -9.11 9.15 7.35
CA TRP A 46 -8.71 8.03 6.51
C TRP A 46 -7.33 7.51 6.93
N TRP A 47 -6.33 8.40 7.08
CA TRP A 47 -4.99 8.03 7.54
C TRP A 47 -4.98 7.44 8.95
N SER A 48 -5.78 7.98 9.85
CA SER A 48 -5.94 7.42 11.20
C SER A 48 -6.48 5.99 11.17
N SER A 49 -7.45 5.73 10.30
CA SER A 49 -8.01 4.38 10.09
C SER A 49 -7.01 3.42 9.45
N VAL A 50 -6.23 3.88 8.47
CA VAL A 50 -5.13 3.10 7.90
C VAL A 50 -4.10 2.71 8.97
N GLY A 51 -3.75 3.65 9.85
CA GLY A 51 -2.87 3.37 11.00
C GLY A 51 -3.46 2.34 11.97
N ALA A 52 -4.78 2.33 12.16
CA ALA A 52 -5.44 1.30 12.97
C ALA A 52 -5.36 -0.09 12.32
N LEU A 53 -5.46 -0.19 10.99
CA LEU A 53 -5.30 -1.45 10.26
C LEU A 53 -3.87 -2.00 10.39
N ILE A 54 -2.85 -1.15 10.33
CA ILE A 54 -1.45 -1.55 10.57
C ILE A 54 -1.29 -2.17 11.97
N ARG A 55 -1.82 -1.52 13.01
CA ARG A 55 -1.75 -2.06 14.37
C ARG A 55 -2.44 -3.41 14.48
N THR A 56 -3.60 -3.57 13.85
CA THR A 56 -4.31 -4.86 13.81
C THR A 56 -3.46 -5.94 13.13
N LEU A 57 -2.74 -5.62 12.06
CA LEU A 57 -1.83 -6.55 11.40
C LEU A 57 -0.65 -6.93 12.30
N GLU A 58 -0.04 -5.96 12.96
CA GLU A 58 1.10 -6.17 13.86
C GLU A 58 0.73 -7.04 15.06
N ASP A 59 -0.42 -6.78 15.67
CA ASP A 59 -0.96 -7.59 16.76
C ASP A 59 -1.25 -9.04 16.31
N ALA A 60 -1.84 -9.20 15.12
CA ALA A 60 -2.10 -10.53 14.56
C ALA A 60 -0.82 -11.30 14.22
N ALA A 61 0.20 -10.63 13.70
CA ALA A 61 1.50 -11.23 13.41
C ALA A 61 2.18 -11.66 14.72
N ALA A 62 2.23 -10.79 15.71
CA ALA A 62 2.80 -11.08 17.02
C ALA A 62 2.07 -12.25 17.70
N ALA A 63 0.74 -12.29 17.66
CA ALA A 63 -0.07 -13.39 18.20
C ALA A 63 0.23 -14.73 17.51
N SER A 64 0.66 -14.72 16.26
CA SER A 64 1.09 -15.94 15.53
C SER A 64 2.58 -16.26 15.70
N GLY A 65 3.30 -15.51 16.53
CA GLY A 65 4.74 -15.68 16.77
C GLY A 65 5.63 -15.19 15.64
N ARG A 66 5.09 -14.35 14.76
CA ARG A 66 5.83 -13.80 13.62
C ARG A 66 6.29 -12.37 13.89
N ASP A 67 7.51 -12.05 13.50
CA ASP A 67 8.01 -10.67 13.48
C ASP A 67 7.25 -9.85 12.41
N PRO A 68 6.49 -8.82 12.82
CA PRO A 68 5.73 -7.98 11.89
C PRO A 68 6.59 -7.29 10.83
N SER A 69 7.86 -7.03 11.10
CA SER A 69 8.79 -6.36 10.19
C SER A 69 9.12 -7.20 8.95
N THR A 70 8.87 -8.51 8.99
CA THR A 70 9.10 -9.43 7.87
C THR A 70 7.98 -9.42 6.83
N LEU A 71 6.84 -8.78 7.14
CA LEU A 71 5.69 -8.69 6.26
C LEU A 71 5.85 -7.55 5.26
N ARG A 72 5.66 -7.84 3.97
CA ARG A 72 5.44 -6.79 2.98
C ARG A 72 4.05 -6.20 3.16
N ARG A 73 3.95 -4.88 3.04
CA ARG A 73 2.75 -4.11 3.35
C ARG A 73 2.44 -3.17 2.21
N TYR A 74 1.35 -3.44 1.51
CA TYR A 74 0.91 -2.70 0.33
C TYR A 74 -0.27 -1.82 0.67
N LEU A 75 -0.18 -0.54 0.36
CA LEU A 75 -1.31 0.40 0.46
C LEU A 75 -1.74 0.86 -0.93
N ASN A 76 -3.00 0.67 -1.26
CA ASN A 76 -3.60 1.33 -2.41
C ASN A 76 -3.98 2.77 -2.03
N LEU A 77 -3.27 3.74 -2.59
CA LEU A 77 -3.45 5.16 -2.28
C LEU A 77 -4.74 5.75 -2.89
N ASP A 78 -5.28 5.12 -3.95
CA ASP A 78 -6.41 5.69 -4.71
C ASP A 78 -7.76 5.48 -4.03
N SER A 79 -7.79 4.78 -2.91
CA SER A 79 -8.97 4.68 -2.03
C SER A 79 -9.06 5.82 -1.01
N ALA A 80 -8.06 6.69 -0.94
CA ALA A 80 -8.12 7.90 -0.12
C ALA A 80 -9.11 8.94 -0.68
N PRO A 81 -9.63 9.84 0.18
CA PRO A 81 -10.52 10.93 -0.28
C PRO A 81 -9.86 11.92 -1.25
N VAL A 82 -8.54 11.96 -1.29
CA VAL A 82 -7.75 12.78 -2.22
C VAL A 82 -6.99 11.86 -3.15
N LEU A 83 -7.12 12.07 -4.46
CA LEU A 83 -6.41 11.29 -5.46
C LEU A 83 -4.90 11.55 -5.36
N SER A 84 -4.13 10.50 -5.06
CA SER A 84 -2.69 10.59 -4.84
C SER A 84 -1.91 11.10 -6.06
N ILE A 85 -2.39 10.77 -7.26
CA ILE A 85 -1.79 11.18 -8.54
C ILE A 85 -2.35 12.49 -9.09
N SER A 86 -3.03 13.29 -8.28
CA SER A 86 -3.49 14.64 -8.68
C SER A 86 -2.34 15.60 -8.90
N SER A 87 -1.20 15.38 -8.27
CA SER A 87 0.05 16.11 -8.47
C SER A 87 1.23 15.31 -7.90
N LEU A 88 2.46 15.64 -8.31
CA LEU A 88 3.66 15.08 -7.70
C LEU A 88 3.72 15.35 -6.19
N GLY A 89 3.34 16.55 -5.76
CA GLY A 89 3.30 16.90 -4.33
C GLY A 89 2.31 16.05 -3.54
N ALA A 90 1.10 15.80 -4.07
CA ALA A 90 0.10 14.94 -3.44
C ALA A 90 0.60 13.51 -3.32
N PHE A 91 1.25 12.98 -4.37
CA PHE A 91 1.85 11.65 -4.33
C PHE A 91 2.97 11.56 -3.30
N THR A 92 3.89 12.51 -3.29
CA THR A 92 5.04 12.53 -2.37
C THR A 92 4.58 12.58 -0.90
N ASP A 93 3.56 13.40 -0.61
CA ASP A 93 2.97 13.47 0.74
C ASP A 93 2.32 12.15 1.14
N ALA A 94 1.51 11.57 0.26
CA ALA A 94 0.83 10.31 0.52
C ALA A 94 1.81 9.14 0.70
N ALA A 95 2.83 9.03 -0.16
CA ALA A 95 3.85 8.00 -0.07
C ALA A 95 4.71 8.17 1.20
N GLY A 96 5.03 9.41 1.58
CA GLY A 96 5.74 9.71 2.84
C GLY A 96 4.93 9.27 4.07
N ARG A 97 3.65 9.60 4.14
CA ARG A 97 2.75 9.16 5.22
C ARG A 97 2.62 7.64 5.28
N ALA A 98 2.54 6.97 4.12
CA ALA A 98 2.51 5.51 4.07
C ALA A 98 3.80 4.91 4.63
N ALA A 99 4.96 5.43 4.25
CA ALA A 99 6.26 5.00 4.76
C ALA A 99 6.38 5.19 6.28
N ASP A 100 5.94 6.33 6.81
CA ASP A 100 5.93 6.62 8.25
C ASP A 100 5.04 5.64 9.03
N LEU A 101 3.96 5.14 8.42
CA LEU A 101 3.11 4.10 9.00
C LEU A 101 3.69 2.68 8.85
N GLY A 102 4.81 2.52 8.13
CA GLY A 102 5.48 1.24 7.95
C GLY A 102 5.03 0.43 6.73
N PHE A 103 4.35 1.05 5.76
CA PHE A 103 4.11 0.40 4.46
C PHE A 103 5.42 0.27 3.70
N THR A 104 5.58 -0.85 3.01
CA THR A 104 6.77 -1.14 2.17
C THR A 104 6.53 -0.80 0.71
N ASP A 105 5.28 -0.79 0.30
CA ASP A 105 4.88 -0.61 -1.09
C ASP A 105 3.59 0.22 -1.16
N VAL A 106 3.49 1.07 -2.18
CA VAL A 106 2.26 1.79 -2.51
C VAL A 106 1.79 1.40 -3.90
N VAL A 107 0.48 1.40 -4.10
CA VAL A 107 -0.17 1.07 -5.36
C VAL A 107 -1.02 2.26 -5.78
N VAL A 108 -0.87 2.67 -7.04
CA VAL A 108 -1.70 3.69 -7.69
C VAL A 108 -2.26 3.13 -8.99
N HIS A 109 -3.42 3.61 -9.40
CA HIS A 109 -4.01 3.22 -10.67
C HIS A 109 -3.44 4.07 -11.81
N TRP A 110 -3.44 3.51 -13.01
CA TRP A 110 -3.18 4.29 -14.20
C TRP A 110 -4.29 5.33 -14.39
N PRO A 111 -3.96 6.61 -14.66
CA PRO A 111 -4.97 7.65 -14.88
C PRO A 111 -5.84 7.28 -16.08
N ARG A 112 -7.14 7.52 -15.96
CA ARG A 112 -8.11 7.25 -17.03
C ARG A 112 -8.96 8.51 -17.23
N PRO A 113 -9.19 8.94 -18.48
CA PRO A 113 -10.07 10.08 -18.74
C PRO A 113 -11.51 9.75 -18.32
N ALA A 114 -12.19 10.73 -17.73
CA ALA A 114 -13.63 10.73 -17.41
C ALA A 114 -14.12 9.62 -16.45
N VAL A 115 -13.28 9.15 -15.54
CA VAL A 115 -13.65 8.19 -14.47
C VAL A 115 -13.11 8.65 -13.11
N VAL A 116 -13.42 7.90 -12.06
CA VAL A 116 -13.01 8.17 -10.67
C VAL A 116 -11.49 8.38 -10.52
N TYR A 117 -10.69 7.81 -11.42
CA TYR A 117 -9.22 7.95 -11.47
C TYR A 117 -8.76 8.92 -12.56
N GLU A 118 -9.55 9.98 -12.82
CA GLU A 118 -9.18 11.01 -13.78
C GLU A 118 -7.92 11.72 -13.31
N GLY A 119 -6.87 11.67 -14.13
CA GLY A 119 -5.58 12.28 -13.85
C GLY A 119 -4.77 12.50 -15.13
N ASP A 120 -3.70 13.28 -15.02
CA ASP A 120 -2.75 13.54 -16.10
C ASP A 120 -1.62 12.52 -16.06
N GLU A 121 -1.38 11.80 -17.16
CA GLU A 121 -0.27 10.85 -17.28
C GLU A 121 1.10 11.52 -17.02
N LYS A 122 1.22 12.84 -17.26
CA LYS A 122 2.44 13.59 -16.95
C LYS A 122 2.83 13.51 -15.48
N VAL A 123 1.87 13.42 -14.57
CA VAL A 123 2.15 13.25 -13.13
C VAL A 123 2.83 11.93 -12.87
N LEU A 124 2.44 10.85 -13.56
CA LEU A 124 3.13 9.56 -13.46
C LEU A 124 4.56 9.63 -14.03
N ASP A 125 4.78 10.35 -15.11
CA ASP A 125 6.13 10.57 -15.66
C ASP A 125 7.01 11.35 -14.67
N GLU A 126 6.45 12.35 -14.00
CA GLU A 126 7.15 13.10 -12.94
C GLU A 126 7.48 12.19 -11.74
N ILE A 127 6.53 11.36 -11.30
CA ILE A 127 6.76 10.38 -10.24
C ILE A 127 7.85 9.38 -10.64
N ALA A 128 7.78 8.84 -11.87
CA ALA A 128 8.79 7.91 -12.38
C ALA A 128 10.19 8.53 -12.41
N GLY A 129 10.30 9.81 -12.80
CA GLY A 129 11.56 10.55 -12.75
C GLY A 129 12.16 10.62 -11.35
N THR A 130 11.35 10.70 -10.30
CA THR A 130 11.85 10.71 -8.90
C THR A 130 12.36 9.34 -8.43
N LEU A 131 11.96 8.24 -9.07
CA LEU A 131 12.44 6.91 -8.72
C LEU A 131 13.92 6.73 -9.11
N ASP A 132 14.32 7.30 -10.24
CA ASP A 132 15.70 7.23 -10.75
C ASP A 132 16.68 8.02 -9.87
N ASP A 133 16.20 9.06 -9.18
CA ASP A 133 17.00 9.89 -8.29
C ASP A 133 17.25 9.27 -6.89
N GLY A 134 16.84 8.03 -6.66
CA GLY A 134 17.04 7.31 -5.40
C GLY A 134 16.21 7.84 -4.22
N HIS A 135 15.22 8.67 -4.47
CA HIS A 135 14.38 9.30 -3.44
C HIS A 135 13.55 8.30 -2.60
N TRP A 136 13.32 7.10 -3.15
CA TRP A 136 12.46 6.07 -2.57
C TRP A 136 13.22 4.85 -2.05
N VAL A 137 14.55 4.86 -2.13
CA VAL A 137 15.39 3.76 -1.65
C VAL A 137 15.73 4.00 -0.18
N ASN A 138 15.09 3.25 0.67
CA ASN A 138 15.38 3.04 2.10
C ASN A 138 15.89 4.25 2.91
N ARG A 139 15.02 4.80 3.69
CA ARG A 139 15.42 5.38 4.98
C ARG A 139 15.42 4.30 6.06
#